data_a07cafff555753238af3985bd1e0be7b
#
_entry.id   a07cafff555753238af3985bd1e0be7b
#
_cell.length_a   1.000
_cell.length_b   1.000
_cell.length_c   1.000
_cell.angle_alpha   90.00
_cell.angle_beta   90.00
_cell.angle_gamma   90.00
#
_symmetry.space_group_name_H-M   'P 1'
#
loop_
_entity.id
_entity.type
_entity.pdbx_description
1 polymer ?
#
loop_
_entity_poly.entity_id
_entity_poly.type
_entity_poly.pdbx_seq_one_letter_code
_entity_poly.pdbx_strand_id
1 'polypeptide(L)'
;EQKILDEVSQYIKKYAEKKNNQALEIVPFDSARSLKNAMDDEKTFDVFILDVYIGKEMGTALAKNIRKRGIESPIIFLTTSVEHAPQGYETGTLRYLIKPLDPKKFYEALDAALLQAEKSVKQLIRLKTENGIESINANHIMYSEAHDHHQYITLNNGGQIKVRMTVSELYTTLAKNGGFVRLGSAYIINLR
;
A
#
# COMPACT_ATOMS: atom_id res chain seq x y z
N GLU A 1 0.23 -3.56 -26.07
CA GLU A 1 0.65 -3.66 -24.62
C GLU A 1 2.12 -3.26 -24.46
N GLN A 2 3.08 -3.85 -25.20
CA GLN A 2 4.51 -3.53 -25.08
C GLN A 2 4.79 -2.01 -25.24
N LYS A 3 4.16 -1.36 -26.20
CA LYS A 3 4.36 0.08 -26.45
C LYS A 3 4.02 0.96 -25.25
N ILE A 4 2.98 0.62 -24.49
CA ILE A 4 2.59 1.37 -23.28
C ILE A 4 3.55 1.11 -22.11
N LEU A 5 4.06 -0.11 -21.96
CA LEU A 5 5.08 -0.44 -20.98
C LEU A 5 6.37 0.36 -21.23
N ASP A 6 6.78 0.46 -22.50
CA ASP A 6 7.96 1.23 -22.92
C ASP A 6 7.76 2.73 -22.65
N GLU A 7 6.57 3.27 -22.98
CA GLU A 7 6.22 4.69 -22.75
C GLU A 7 6.22 5.02 -21.26
N VAL A 8 5.56 4.21 -20.43
CA VAL A 8 5.52 4.38 -18.96
C VAL A 8 6.94 4.29 -18.38
N SER A 9 7.73 3.32 -18.84
CA SER A 9 9.12 3.17 -18.39
C SER A 9 9.97 4.38 -18.73
N GLN A 10 9.79 4.97 -19.90
CA GLN A 10 10.49 6.19 -20.30
C GLN A 10 10.07 7.40 -19.45
N TYR A 11 8.78 7.53 -19.13
CA TYR A 11 8.31 8.60 -18.26
C TYR A 11 8.87 8.48 -16.85
N ILE A 12 8.90 7.28 -16.28
CA ILE A 12 9.47 7.06 -14.94
C ILE A 12 10.97 7.36 -14.92
N LYS A 13 11.74 6.93 -15.93
CA LYS A 13 13.16 7.25 -16.06
C LYS A 13 13.40 8.75 -16.11
N LYS A 14 12.68 9.48 -17.00
CA LYS A 14 12.78 10.94 -17.08
C LYS A 14 12.37 11.64 -15.79
N TYR A 15 11.39 11.11 -15.07
CA TYR A 15 10.99 11.60 -13.75
C TYR A 15 12.11 11.44 -12.73
N ALA A 16 12.72 10.25 -12.64
CA ALA A 16 13.84 9.96 -11.74
C ALA A 16 15.04 10.89 -11.99
N GLU A 17 15.41 11.11 -13.25
CA GLU A 17 16.46 12.06 -13.67
C GLU A 17 16.17 13.49 -13.19
N LYS A 18 14.94 13.98 -13.35
CA LYS A 18 14.55 15.35 -12.94
C LYS A 18 14.55 15.55 -11.43
N LYS A 19 14.30 14.52 -10.65
CA LYS A 19 14.21 14.60 -9.18
C LYS A 19 15.57 14.37 -8.46
N ASN A 20 16.69 14.30 -9.22
CA ASN A 20 18.04 14.14 -8.67
C ASN A 20 18.13 13.03 -7.59
N ASN A 21 18.22 11.76 -7.99
CA ASN A 21 18.60 10.59 -7.15
C ASN A 21 17.51 9.76 -6.48
N GLN A 22 16.31 9.73 -6.90
CA GLN A 22 15.46 8.61 -6.48
C GLN A 22 15.71 7.44 -7.44
N ALA A 23 16.43 6.41 -6.97
CA ALA A 23 16.56 5.15 -7.68
C ALA A 23 15.19 4.45 -7.68
N LEU A 24 14.38 4.75 -8.71
CA LEU A 24 13.12 4.06 -8.93
C LEU A 24 13.41 2.77 -9.70
N GLU A 25 13.17 1.63 -9.08
CA GLU A 25 13.21 0.35 -9.75
C GLU A 25 11.88 0.11 -10.49
N ILE A 26 11.97 -0.18 -11.79
CA ILE A 26 10.82 -0.47 -12.62
C ILE A 26 10.80 -1.96 -12.89
N VAL A 27 9.72 -2.63 -12.48
CA VAL A 27 9.51 -4.06 -12.73
C VAL A 27 8.30 -4.21 -13.66
N PRO A 28 8.52 -4.37 -14.98
CA PRO A 28 7.43 -4.53 -15.93
C PRO A 28 6.84 -5.93 -15.88
N PHE A 29 5.53 -6.04 -16.02
CA PHE A 29 4.79 -7.28 -16.15
C PHE A 29 3.92 -7.22 -17.40
N ASP A 30 3.97 -8.27 -18.19
CA ASP A 30 3.21 -8.43 -19.43
C ASP A 30 1.80 -8.99 -19.22
N SER A 31 1.52 -9.50 -18.03
CA SER A 31 0.26 -10.16 -17.71
C SER A 31 -0.10 -10.03 -16.24
N ALA A 32 -1.39 -10.12 -15.92
CA ALA A 32 -1.87 -10.18 -14.55
C ALA A 32 -1.34 -11.43 -13.82
N ARG A 33 -1.10 -12.52 -14.54
CA ARG A 33 -0.56 -13.77 -13.99
C ARG A 33 0.89 -13.60 -13.51
N SER A 34 1.74 -12.96 -14.33
CA SER A 34 3.15 -12.75 -13.96
C SER A 34 3.29 -11.85 -12.72
N LEU A 35 2.44 -10.81 -12.60
CA LEU A 35 2.38 -9.99 -11.39
C LEU A 35 1.88 -10.77 -10.17
N LYS A 36 0.82 -11.59 -10.31
CA LYS A 36 0.31 -12.44 -9.22
C LYS A 36 1.39 -13.40 -8.71
N ASN A 37 2.11 -14.06 -9.61
CA ASN A 37 3.22 -14.94 -9.24
C ASN A 37 4.33 -14.20 -8.48
N ALA A 38 4.72 -13.01 -8.94
CA ALA A 38 5.71 -12.20 -8.24
C ALA A 38 5.28 -11.82 -6.82
N MET A 39 3.98 -11.54 -6.61
CA MET A 39 3.43 -11.30 -5.26
C MET A 39 3.35 -12.60 -4.43
N ASP A 40 3.13 -13.76 -5.05
CA ASP A 40 3.18 -15.07 -4.38
C ASP A 40 4.61 -15.42 -3.94
N ASP A 41 5.63 -14.95 -4.69
CA ASP A 41 7.05 -15.02 -4.34
C ASP A 41 7.47 -13.93 -3.33
N GLU A 42 6.53 -13.34 -2.59
CA GLU A 42 6.74 -12.30 -1.56
C GLU A 42 7.39 -11.00 -2.07
N LYS A 43 7.41 -10.76 -3.38
CA LYS A 43 7.86 -9.47 -3.90
C LYS A 43 6.89 -8.36 -3.53
N THR A 44 7.44 -7.26 -3.03
CA THR A 44 6.68 -6.07 -2.62
C THR A 44 6.89 -4.94 -3.61
N PHE A 45 5.85 -4.14 -3.81
CA PHE A 45 5.88 -2.99 -4.73
C PHE A 45 5.29 -1.78 -4.02
N ASP A 46 5.99 -0.64 -4.09
CA ASP A 46 5.56 0.61 -3.47
C ASP A 46 4.42 1.28 -4.23
N VAL A 47 4.35 1.10 -5.55
CA VAL A 47 3.33 1.68 -6.43
C VAL A 47 2.96 0.67 -7.53
N PHE A 48 1.69 0.53 -7.81
CA PHE A 48 1.20 -0.23 -8.97
C PHE A 48 0.69 0.72 -10.05
N ILE A 49 1.13 0.47 -11.29
CA ILE A 49 0.59 1.13 -12.48
C ILE A 49 -0.04 0.04 -13.34
N LEU A 50 -1.36 0.03 -13.42
CA LEU A 50 -2.12 -1.04 -14.05
C LEU A 50 -2.89 -0.53 -15.25
N ASP A 51 -2.85 -1.25 -16.36
CA ASP A 51 -3.84 -1.05 -17.42
C ASP A 51 -5.21 -1.56 -16.93
N VAL A 52 -6.29 -0.88 -17.29
CA VAL A 52 -7.65 -1.37 -17.02
C VAL A 52 -7.92 -2.66 -17.79
N TYR A 53 -7.33 -2.81 -18.97
CA TYR A 53 -7.43 -4.02 -19.78
C TYR A 53 -6.05 -4.67 -19.91
N ILE A 54 -5.84 -5.81 -19.26
CA ILE A 54 -4.60 -6.59 -19.29
C ILE A 54 -4.88 -7.91 -20.01
N GLY A 55 -4.71 -7.94 -21.32
CA GLY A 55 -5.04 -9.11 -22.14
C GLY A 55 -6.54 -9.45 -22.04
N LYS A 56 -6.85 -10.59 -21.46
CA LYS A 56 -8.23 -11.07 -21.22
C LYS A 56 -8.74 -10.75 -19.80
N GLU A 57 -7.90 -10.23 -18.93
CA GLU A 57 -8.23 -9.90 -17.55
C GLU A 57 -8.48 -8.40 -17.38
N MET A 58 -9.31 -8.06 -16.40
CA MET A 58 -9.53 -6.67 -16.00
C MET A 58 -8.52 -6.26 -14.92
N GLY A 59 -7.80 -5.17 -15.13
CA GLY A 59 -6.90 -4.60 -14.12
C GLY A 59 -7.63 -4.25 -12.81
N THR A 60 -8.92 -3.93 -12.88
CA THR A 60 -9.76 -3.72 -11.68
C THR A 60 -9.92 -5.01 -10.86
N ALA A 61 -10.03 -6.18 -11.49
CA ALA A 61 -10.05 -7.46 -10.79
C ALA A 61 -8.69 -7.75 -10.15
N LEU A 62 -7.59 -7.40 -10.83
CA LEU A 62 -6.23 -7.51 -10.27
C LEU A 62 -6.06 -6.57 -9.07
N ALA A 63 -6.53 -5.33 -9.13
CA ALA A 63 -6.52 -4.40 -8.01
C ALA A 63 -7.32 -4.92 -6.80
N LYS A 64 -8.50 -5.51 -7.02
CA LYS A 64 -9.26 -6.18 -5.95
C LYS A 64 -8.47 -7.35 -5.33
N ASN A 65 -7.72 -8.11 -6.13
CA ASN A 65 -6.85 -9.17 -5.62
C ASN A 65 -5.70 -8.62 -4.76
N ILE A 66 -5.04 -7.53 -5.21
CA ILE A 66 -4.01 -6.82 -4.45
C ILE A 66 -4.55 -6.39 -3.07
N ARG A 67 -5.74 -5.78 -3.04
CA ARG A 67 -6.38 -5.34 -1.77
C ARG A 67 -6.77 -6.49 -0.86
N LYS A 68 -7.27 -7.61 -1.41
CA LYS A 68 -7.58 -8.84 -0.63
C LYS A 68 -6.35 -9.44 0.05
N ARG A 69 -5.16 -9.21 -0.49
CA ARG A 69 -3.87 -9.61 0.13
C ARG A 69 -3.40 -8.63 1.23
N GLY A 70 -4.16 -7.59 1.54
CA GLY A 70 -3.78 -6.57 2.51
C GLY A 70 -2.73 -5.57 2.00
N ILE A 71 -2.44 -5.58 0.69
CA ILE A 71 -1.47 -4.66 0.08
C ILE A 71 -2.17 -3.31 -0.17
N GLU A 72 -1.71 -2.25 0.50
CA GLU A 72 -2.29 -0.89 0.43
C GLU A 72 -1.51 0.06 -0.49
N SER A 73 -0.46 -0.42 -1.14
CA SER A 73 0.32 0.38 -2.10
C SER A 73 -0.60 1.10 -3.09
N PRO A 74 -0.36 2.38 -3.38
CA PRO A 74 -1.19 3.15 -4.30
C PRO A 74 -1.24 2.51 -5.69
N ILE A 75 -2.42 2.60 -6.30
CA ILE A 75 -2.68 2.07 -7.64
C ILE A 75 -3.03 3.24 -8.56
N ILE A 76 -2.33 3.33 -9.70
CA ILE A 76 -2.64 4.24 -10.81
C ILE A 76 -3.16 3.38 -11.95
N PHE A 77 -4.36 3.67 -12.44
CA PHE A 77 -4.88 3.01 -13.63
C PHE A 77 -4.57 3.80 -14.91
N LEU A 78 -4.25 3.05 -15.95
CA LEU A 78 -4.18 3.54 -17.32
C LEU A 78 -5.40 3.03 -18.09
N THR A 79 -6.10 3.87 -18.84
CA THR A 79 -7.33 3.49 -19.54
C THR A 79 -7.50 4.24 -20.86
N THR A 80 -8.21 3.64 -21.78
CA THR A 80 -8.67 4.31 -23.03
C THR A 80 -10.04 4.97 -22.85
N SER A 81 -10.78 4.69 -21.76
CA SER A 81 -12.12 5.22 -21.50
C SER A 81 -12.32 5.58 -20.03
N VAL A 82 -13.11 6.61 -19.77
CA VAL A 82 -13.52 7.03 -18.42
C VAL A 82 -14.66 6.19 -17.84
N GLU A 83 -15.30 5.34 -18.63
CA GLU A 83 -16.49 4.57 -18.23
C GLU A 83 -16.22 3.60 -17.06
N HIS A 84 -14.97 3.17 -16.89
CA HIS A 84 -14.57 2.27 -15.79
C HIS A 84 -14.05 2.99 -14.54
N ALA A 85 -13.99 4.33 -14.54
CA ALA A 85 -13.55 5.11 -13.39
C ALA A 85 -14.37 4.82 -12.11
N PRO A 86 -15.71 4.62 -12.16
CA PRO A 86 -16.50 4.30 -10.97
C PRO A 86 -16.09 3.00 -10.27
N GLN A 87 -15.69 1.98 -11.02
CA GLN A 87 -15.27 0.67 -10.45
C GLN A 87 -13.95 0.74 -9.66
N GLY A 88 -13.16 1.76 -9.88
CA GLY A 88 -11.89 1.94 -9.17
C GLY A 88 -12.03 2.61 -7.81
N TYR A 89 -13.13 3.31 -7.54
CA TYR A 89 -13.38 3.85 -6.20
C TYR A 89 -13.46 2.73 -5.15
N GLU A 90 -14.01 1.57 -5.51
CA GLU A 90 -14.10 0.41 -4.64
C GLU A 90 -12.73 -0.23 -4.30
N THR A 91 -11.70 0.04 -5.10
CA THR A 91 -10.36 -0.53 -4.91
C THR A 91 -9.36 0.42 -4.24
N GLY A 92 -9.82 1.61 -3.79
CA GLY A 92 -8.95 2.62 -3.22
C GLY A 92 -7.89 3.10 -4.21
N THR A 93 -8.27 3.23 -5.49
CA THR A 93 -7.38 3.70 -6.55
C THR A 93 -7.05 5.18 -6.39
N LEU A 94 -5.78 5.52 -6.52
CA LEU A 94 -5.30 6.88 -6.34
C LEU A 94 -5.64 7.79 -7.54
N ARG A 95 -5.43 7.29 -8.75
CA ARG A 95 -5.63 8.07 -10.00
C ARG A 95 -5.99 7.17 -11.18
N TYR A 96 -6.73 7.78 -12.12
CA TYR A 96 -6.97 7.28 -13.47
C TYR A 96 -6.33 8.21 -14.49
N LEU A 97 -5.54 7.63 -15.39
CA LEU A 97 -4.92 8.35 -16.49
C LEU A 97 -5.45 7.83 -17.82
N ILE A 98 -5.96 8.76 -18.65
CA ILE A 98 -6.53 8.43 -19.95
C ILE A 98 -5.40 8.39 -20.98
N LYS A 99 -5.42 7.36 -21.84
CA LYS A 99 -4.53 7.25 -22.98
C LYS A 99 -5.06 8.10 -24.17
N PRO A 100 -4.17 8.77 -24.92
CA PRO A 100 -2.72 8.83 -24.79
C PRO A 100 -2.29 9.57 -23.51
N LEU A 101 -1.18 9.12 -22.90
CA LEU A 101 -0.73 9.65 -21.61
C LEU A 101 -0.20 11.08 -21.76
N ASP A 102 -0.74 12.00 -20.96
CA ASP A 102 -0.19 13.33 -20.76
C ASP A 102 0.96 13.25 -19.75
N PRO A 103 2.21 13.60 -20.13
CA PRO A 103 3.36 13.53 -19.24
C PRO A 103 3.18 14.31 -17.93
N LYS A 104 2.53 15.48 -17.99
CA LYS A 104 2.31 16.32 -16.82
C LYS A 104 1.39 15.62 -15.82
N LYS A 105 0.23 15.11 -16.29
CA LYS A 105 -0.71 14.36 -15.46
C LYS A 105 -0.11 13.08 -14.92
N PHE A 106 0.74 12.42 -15.72
CA PHE A 106 1.45 11.22 -15.28
C PHE A 106 2.41 11.53 -14.12
N TYR A 107 3.20 12.60 -14.23
CA TYR A 107 4.12 12.99 -13.15
C TYR A 107 3.39 13.44 -11.88
N GLU A 108 2.28 14.17 -12.00
CA GLU A 108 1.44 14.55 -10.86
C GLU A 108 0.86 13.31 -10.14
N ALA A 109 0.43 12.30 -10.91
CA ALA A 109 -0.06 11.04 -10.35
C ALA A 109 1.06 10.24 -9.67
N LEU A 110 2.24 10.20 -10.27
CA LEU A 110 3.41 9.52 -9.72
C LEU A 110 3.90 10.22 -8.43
N ASP A 111 3.98 11.56 -8.39
CA ASP A 111 4.29 12.33 -7.19
C ASP A 111 3.33 11.99 -6.04
N ALA A 112 2.02 11.95 -6.32
CA ALA A 112 1.02 11.62 -5.33
C ALA A 112 1.15 10.16 -4.83
N ALA A 113 1.44 9.22 -5.74
CA ALA A 113 1.62 7.81 -5.39
C ALA A 113 2.86 7.59 -4.52
N LEU A 114 4.00 8.18 -4.89
CA LEU A 114 5.24 8.06 -4.12
C LEU A 114 5.09 8.70 -2.73
N LEU A 115 4.43 9.86 -2.63
CA LEU A 115 4.13 10.49 -1.34
C LEU A 115 3.25 9.61 -0.45
N GLN A 116 2.26 8.93 -1.03
CA GLN A 116 1.40 8.00 -0.29
C GLN A 116 2.18 6.77 0.16
N ALA A 117 3.00 6.20 -0.70
CA ALA A 117 3.86 5.05 -0.38
C ALA A 117 4.83 5.41 0.78
N GLU A 118 5.49 6.58 0.71
CA GLU A 118 6.37 7.06 1.78
C GLU A 118 5.63 7.21 3.13
N LYS A 119 4.41 7.75 3.10
CA LYS A 119 3.59 7.86 4.32
C LYS A 119 3.23 6.49 4.89
N SER A 120 2.94 5.51 4.03
CA SER A 120 2.64 4.14 4.47
C SER A 120 3.83 3.48 5.14
N VAL A 121 5.04 3.66 4.60
CA VAL A 121 6.29 3.16 5.23
C VAL A 121 6.52 3.80 6.60
N LYS A 122 6.28 5.10 6.74
CA LYS A 122 6.41 5.82 8.03
C LYS A 122 5.43 5.34 9.10
N GLN A 123 4.36 4.67 8.71
CA GLN A 123 3.35 4.12 9.62
C GLN A 123 3.62 2.66 10.02
N LEU A 124 4.65 2.03 9.45
CA LEU A 124 5.05 0.69 9.86
C LEU A 124 5.70 0.75 11.25
N ILE A 125 5.18 -0.08 12.15
CA ILE A 125 5.78 -0.35 13.46
C ILE A 125 6.34 -1.77 13.46
N ARG A 126 7.48 -1.96 14.10
CA ARG A 126 8.08 -3.28 14.30
C ARG A 126 7.80 -3.74 15.72
N LEU A 127 7.15 -4.86 15.84
CA LEU A 127 6.82 -5.47 17.13
C LEU A 127 7.45 -6.85 17.22
N LYS A 128 7.99 -7.19 18.39
CA LYS A 128 8.50 -8.53 18.67
C LYS A 128 7.33 -9.39 19.14
N THR A 129 6.91 -10.32 18.30
CA THR A 129 5.87 -11.31 18.56
C THR A 129 6.48 -12.66 18.98
N GLU A 130 5.64 -13.64 19.24
CA GLU A 130 6.07 -15.04 19.47
C GLU A 130 6.68 -15.66 18.20
N ASN A 131 6.29 -15.17 17.02
CA ASN A 131 6.76 -15.65 15.70
C ASN A 131 8.02 -14.92 15.20
N GLY A 132 8.51 -13.93 15.94
CA GLY A 132 9.66 -13.12 15.55
C GLY A 132 9.34 -11.61 15.48
N ILE A 133 10.05 -10.89 14.62
CA ILE A 133 9.79 -9.45 14.41
C ILE A 133 8.81 -9.29 13.26
N GLU A 134 7.63 -8.76 13.55
CA GLU A 134 6.62 -8.45 12.57
C GLU A 134 6.53 -6.94 12.32
N SER A 135 6.36 -6.56 11.05
CA SER A 135 6.09 -5.17 10.64
C SER A 135 4.60 -4.98 10.42
N ILE A 136 3.98 -4.08 11.18
CA ILE A 136 2.55 -3.87 11.18
C ILE A 136 2.27 -2.42 10.84
N ASN A 137 1.33 -2.16 9.94
CA ASN A 137 0.87 -0.81 9.69
C ASN A 137 0.01 -0.33 10.88
N ALA A 138 0.41 0.76 11.52
CA ALA A 138 -0.30 1.32 12.67
C ALA A 138 -1.77 1.66 12.35
N ASN A 139 -2.10 1.97 11.10
CA ASN A 139 -3.49 2.24 10.69
C ASN A 139 -4.38 1.00 10.72
N HIS A 140 -3.80 -0.21 10.66
CA HIS A 140 -4.57 -1.45 10.75
C HIS A 140 -4.92 -1.82 12.18
N ILE A 141 -4.29 -1.19 13.17
CA ILE A 141 -4.57 -1.44 14.57
C ILE A 141 -5.87 -0.73 14.95
N MET A 142 -6.85 -1.47 15.44
CA MET A 142 -8.08 -0.92 16.00
C MET A 142 -7.88 -0.55 17.47
N TYR A 143 -7.44 -1.51 18.26
CA TYR A 143 -7.17 -1.32 19.68
C TYR A 143 -6.18 -2.38 20.18
N SER A 144 -5.64 -2.16 21.37
CA SER A 144 -4.96 -3.21 22.14
C SER A 144 -5.54 -3.31 23.52
N GLU A 145 -5.49 -4.51 24.08
CA GLU A 145 -5.91 -4.86 25.43
C GLU A 145 -4.77 -5.56 26.16
N ALA A 146 -4.52 -5.12 27.40
CA ALA A 146 -3.54 -5.77 28.26
C ALA A 146 -4.16 -6.94 29.03
N HIS A 147 -3.55 -8.11 28.94
CA HIS A 147 -3.90 -9.29 29.72
C HIS A 147 -2.65 -10.13 29.99
N ASP A 148 -2.45 -10.58 31.24
CA ASP A 148 -1.36 -11.47 31.67
C ASP A 148 0.04 -11.05 31.15
N HIS A 149 0.45 -9.80 31.39
CA HIS A 149 1.72 -9.22 30.90
C HIS A 149 1.92 -9.17 29.38
N HIS A 150 0.86 -9.37 28.61
CA HIS A 150 0.86 -9.26 27.17
C HIS A 150 -0.10 -8.17 26.71
N GLN A 151 0.16 -7.67 25.50
CA GLN A 151 -0.79 -6.84 24.75
C GLN A 151 -1.38 -7.68 23.64
N TYR A 152 -2.69 -7.70 23.55
CA TYR A 152 -3.44 -8.30 22.44
C TYR A 152 -3.89 -7.18 21.52
N ILE A 153 -3.26 -7.09 20.37
CA ILE A 153 -3.49 -6.03 19.37
C ILE A 153 -4.48 -6.56 18.34
N THR A 154 -5.66 -5.95 18.27
CA THR A 154 -6.70 -6.32 17.31
C THR A 154 -6.60 -5.43 16.08
N LEU A 155 -6.58 -6.08 14.91
CA LEU A 155 -6.48 -5.44 13.60
C LEU A 155 -7.85 -5.29 12.93
N ASN A 156 -7.97 -4.35 11.99
CA ASN A 156 -9.19 -4.07 11.24
C ASN A 156 -9.66 -5.22 10.33
N ASN A 157 -8.78 -6.17 10.01
CA ASN A 157 -9.13 -7.40 9.29
C ASN A 157 -9.62 -8.54 10.22
N GLY A 158 -9.76 -8.28 11.52
CA GLY A 158 -10.13 -9.26 12.53
C GLY A 158 -8.96 -10.10 13.06
N GLY A 159 -7.75 -9.92 12.54
CA GLY A 159 -6.54 -10.56 13.05
C GLY A 159 -6.17 -10.05 14.44
N GLN A 160 -5.48 -10.88 15.21
CA GLN A 160 -4.97 -10.50 16.53
C GLN A 160 -3.48 -10.85 16.65
N ILE A 161 -2.71 -9.95 17.24
CA ILE A 161 -1.28 -10.08 17.45
C ILE A 161 -1.00 -9.99 18.94
N LYS A 162 -0.26 -10.95 19.46
CA LYS A 162 0.16 -10.99 20.86
C LYS A 162 1.60 -10.55 21.00
N VAL A 163 1.85 -9.56 21.85
CA VAL A 163 3.21 -9.07 22.14
C VAL A 163 3.45 -8.97 23.64
N ARG A 164 4.67 -9.27 24.05
CA ARG A 164 5.08 -9.15 25.45
C ARG A 164 5.63 -7.74 25.70
N MET A 165 4.74 -6.83 26.03
CA MET A 165 5.04 -5.42 26.29
C MET A 165 4.09 -4.87 27.35
N THR A 166 4.52 -3.86 28.09
CA THR A 166 3.62 -3.09 28.93
C THR A 166 2.74 -2.16 28.06
N VAL A 167 1.60 -1.73 28.60
CA VAL A 167 0.72 -0.73 27.95
C VAL A 167 1.50 0.55 27.63
N SER A 168 2.38 0.97 28.55
CA SER A 168 3.17 2.20 28.39
C SER A 168 4.19 2.09 27.26
N GLU A 169 4.89 0.96 27.11
CA GLU A 169 5.83 0.71 26.03
C GLU A 169 5.13 0.68 24.67
N LEU A 170 4.02 -0.07 24.59
CA LEU A 170 3.24 -0.12 23.34
C LEU A 170 2.68 1.25 22.99
N TYR A 171 2.11 1.98 23.96
CA TYR A 171 1.59 3.32 23.72
C TYR A 171 2.68 4.28 23.21
N THR A 172 3.88 4.25 23.80
CA THR A 172 5.01 5.08 23.36
C THR A 172 5.40 4.78 21.90
N THR A 173 5.31 3.51 21.51
CA THR A 173 5.58 3.07 20.14
C THR A 173 4.51 3.57 19.16
N LEU A 174 3.24 3.40 19.53
CA LEU A 174 2.09 3.77 18.71
C LEU A 174 1.88 5.29 18.59
N ALA A 175 2.12 6.02 19.69
CA ALA A 175 1.90 7.47 19.75
C ALA A 175 2.73 8.26 18.72
N LYS A 176 3.87 7.72 18.27
CA LYS A 176 4.70 8.31 17.22
C LYS A 176 3.96 8.43 15.88
N ASN A 177 2.98 7.57 15.65
CA ASN A 177 2.16 7.57 14.44
C ASN A 177 0.90 8.45 14.57
N GLY A 178 0.62 8.99 15.78
CA GLY A 178 -0.58 9.77 16.08
C GLY A 178 -1.86 8.92 16.09
N GLY A 179 -2.97 9.52 16.52
CA GLY A 179 -4.30 8.89 16.48
C GLY A 179 -4.58 7.84 17.57
N PHE A 180 -3.62 7.52 18.41
CA PHE A 180 -3.81 6.57 19.51
C PHE A 180 -4.06 7.28 20.83
N VAL A 181 -5.01 6.74 21.60
CA VAL A 181 -5.35 7.21 22.95
C VAL A 181 -5.27 6.03 23.91
N ARG A 182 -4.62 6.26 25.05
CA ARG A 182 -4.59 5.31 26.14
C ARG A 182 -5.79 5.50 27.05
N LEU A 183 -6.54 4.43 27.30
CA LEU A 183 -7.64 4.39 28.25
C LEU A 183 -7.27 3.55 29.47
N GLY A 184 -7.01 4.24 30.57
CA GLY A 184 -6.63 3.59 31.82
C GLY A 184 -5.32 2.81 31.74
N SER A 185 -5.29 1.67 32.45
CA SER A 185 -4.12 0.80 32.56
C SER A 185 -4.09 -0.37 31.56
N ALA A 186 -5.17 -0.57 30.80
CA ALA A 186 -5.34 -1.80 30.02
C ALA A 186 -5.51 -1.57 28.52
N TYR A 187 -6.05 -0.45 28.08
CA TYR A 187 -6.45 -0.26 26.69
C TYR A 187 -5.68 0.85 25.98
N ILE A 188 -5.43 0.63 24.67
CA ILE A 188 -5.03 1.66 23.72
C ILE A 188 -5.97 1.55 22.53
N ILE A 189 -6.58 2.68 22.12
CA ILE A 189 -7.55 2.71 21.02
C ILE A 189 -7.02 3.62 19.90
N ASN A 190 -7.21 3.20 18.68
CA ASN A 190 -6.99 4.03 17.49
C ASN A 190 -8.26 4.83 17.20
N LEU A 191 -8.13 6.16 17.07
CA LEU A 191 -9.24 7.08 16.80
C LEU A 191 -9.42 7.40 15.30
N ARG A 192 -8.71 6.68 14.41
CA ARG A 192 -8.79 6.89 12.95
C ARG A 192 -9.81 5.96 12.30
#